data_7197cd76c584e1e005b1037ebe37ddc8
#
_entry.id   7197cd76c584e1e005b1037ebe37ddc8
#
_cell.length_a   1.000
_cell.length_b   1.000
_cell.length_c   1.000
_cell.angle_alpha   90.00
_cell.angle_beta   90.00
_cell.angle_gamma   90.00
#
_symmetry.space_group_name_H-M   'P 1'
#
loop_
_entity.id
_entity.type
_entity.pdbx_description
1 polymer ?
#
loop_
_entity_poly.entity_id
_entity_poly.type
_entity_poly.pdbx_seq_one_letter_code
_entity_poly.pdbx_strand_id
1 'polypeptide(L)'
;MATTKVTRNRRTASRPSKRRSPGATHVVIIGAGRGGTALMEIFANDPLVRIVGVADISDQAPGLGLAKRLHIRVTRNYRQLLKMGPVDLVIDVSGNPEVGEYLQDIRRMGVSVIGGASAKFMWQLI
;
A
#
# COMPACT_ATOMS: atom_id res chain seq x y z
N MET A 1 16.53 13.97 29.58
CA MET A 1 16.38 13.79 29.23
C MET A 1 16.01 13.29 28.53
N ALA A 2 16.08 13.48 28.57
CA ALA A 2 15.69 13.26 27.78
C ALA A 2 15.57 12.59 27.24
N THR A 3 15.68 12.49 27.34
CA THR A 3 15.53 12.02 26.78
C THR A 3 15.18 11.26 26.53
N THR A 4 15.21 11.17 26.76
CA THR A 4 14.92 10.62 26.49
C THR A 4 14.40 10.06 26.21
N LYS A 5 14.16 10.13 26.12
CA LYS A 5 13.72 9.65 25.94
C LYS A 5 13.36 9.02 25.28
N VAL A 6 13.54 9.10 24.98
CA VAL A 6 13.22 8.57 24.37
C VAL A 6 13.22 7.58 24.09
N THR A 7 13.35 7.43 24.15
CA THR A 7 13.37 6.59 23.92
C THR A 7 12.82 5.89 23.96
N ARG A 8 12.49 6.07 24.13
CA ARG A 8 11.98 5.45 24.07
C ARG A 8 11.31 5.01 23.45
N ASN A 9 11.08 5.27 23.28
CA ASN A 9 10.44 4.84 22.57
C ASN A 9 10.66 4.03 21.72
N ARG A 10 11.37 3.74 21.35
CA ARG A 10 11.72 2.99 20.57
C ARG A 10 11.43 1.65 20.71
N ARG A 11 11.35 1.09 21.56
CA ARG A 11 10.95 -0.18 21.69
C ARG A 11 9.71 -0.43 21.07
N THR A 12 8.96 0.53 20.84
CA THR A 12 7.73 0.40 20.12
C THR A 12 7.94 -0.06 18.70
N ALA A 13 9.13 0.09 18.17
CA ALA A 13 9.42 -0.37 16.81
C ALA A 13 9.24 -1.88 16.62
N SER A 14 9.27 -2.65 17.71
CA SER A 14 9.07 -4.09 17.60
C SER A 14 7.60 -4.50 17.61
N ARG A 15 6.70 -3.54 17.59
CA ARG A 15 5.29 -3.84 17.63
C ARG A 15 4.79 -4.55 16.42
N PRO A 16 3.67 -5.27 16.54
CA PRO A 16 3.07 -5.94 15.41
C PRO A 16 2.75 -5.01 14.26
N SER A 17 2.71 -5.57 13.07
CA SER A 17 2.48 -4.84 11.85
C SER A 17 1.15 -4.08 11.80
N LYS A 18 0.20 -4.44 12.67
CA LYS A 18 -1.09 -3.77 12.72
C LYS A 18 -1.00 -2.36 13.27
N ARG A 19 0.07 -2.05 13.93
CA ARG A 19 0.25 -0.71 14.44
C ARG A 19 0.63 0.23 13.35
N ARG A 20 0.09 1.44 13.44
CA ARG A 20 0.45 2.49 12.52
C ARG A 20 1.90 2.92 12.74
N SER A 21 2.64 3.11 11.68
CA SER A 21 3.99 3.65 11.74
C SER A 21 3.90 5.17 11.85
N PRO A 22 4.42 5.78 12.90
CA PRO A 22 4.32 7.23 13.06
C PRO A 22 4.93 7.98 11.89
N GLY A 23 4.22 8.95 11.36
CA GLY A 23 4.70 9.79 10.28
C GLY A 23 4.65 9.17 8.90
N ALA A 24 4.28 7.91 8.79
CA ALA A 24 4.22 7.25 7.49
C ALA A 24 2.78 7.18 6.98
N THR A 25 2.63 7.26 5.65
CA THR A 25 1.36 7.02 4.98
C THR A 25 1.28 5.54 4.64
N HIS A 26 0.22 4.89 5.08
CA HIS A 26 0.03 3.46 4.85
C HIS A 26 -0.74 3.27 3.56
N VAL A 27 -0.13 2.57 2.61
CA VAL A 27 -0.64 2.45 1.25
C VAL A 27 -0.92 1.01 0.89
N VAL A 28 -2.06 0.78 0.26
CA VAL A 28 -2.40 -0.50 -0.36
C VAL A 28 -2.37 -0.30 -1.87
N ILE A 29 -1.71 -1.20 -2.58
CA ILE A 29 -1.65 -1.16 -4.04
C ILE A 29 -2.47 -2.33 -4.58
N ILE A 30 -3.43 -2.04 -5.44
CA ILE A 30 -4.25 -3.07 -6.07
C ILE A 30 -3.82 -3.16 -7.54
N GLY A 31 -3.22 -4.28 -7.89
CA GLY A 31 -2.64 -4.51 -9.19
C GLY A 31 -1.11 -4.54 -9.13
N ALA A 32 -0.52 -5.64 -9.60
CA ALA A 32 0.94 -5.82 -9.61
C ALA A 32 1.48 -5.90 -11.04
N GLY A 33 0.81 -5.22 -11.96
CA GLY A 33 1.28 -5.07 -13.33
C GLY A 33 2.34 -3.99 -13.41
N ARG A 34 2.41 -3.32 -14.58
CA ARG A 34 3.41 -2.28 -14.78
C ARG A 34 3.23 -1.11 -13.83
N GLY A 35 1.98 -0.70 -13.61
CA GLY A 35 1.70 0.41 -12.70
C GLY A 35 2.06 0.08 -11.27
N GLY A 36 1.65 -1.09 -10.80
CA GLY A 36 1.97 -1.51 -9.44
C GLY A 36 3.46 -1.67 -9.23
N THR A 37 4.16 -2.20 -10.21
CA THR A 37 5.62 -2.34 -10.15
C THR A 37 6.29 -0.98 -10.02
N ALA A 38 5.88 -0.01 -10.83
CA ALA A 38 6.45 1.34 -10.79
C ALA A 38 6.21 1.99 -9.43
N LEU A 39 5.01 1.84 -8.88
CA LEU A 39 4.68 2.41 -7.59
C LEU A 39 5.51 1.79 -6.46
N MET A 40 5.68 0.46 -6.51
CA MET A 40 6.50 -0.21 -5.50
C MET A 40 7.94 0.28 -5.52
N GLU A 41 8.50 0.46 -6.71
CA GLU A 41 9.88 0.93 -6.83
C GLU A 41 10.08 2.30 -6.22
N ILE A 42 9.10 3.16 -6.39
CA ILE A 42 9.19 4.52 -5.86
C ILE A 42 8.94 4.56 -4.37
N PHE A 43 7.88 3.91 -3.92
CA PHE A 43 7.50 3.96 -2.52
C PHE A 43 8.47 3.21 -1.63
N ALA A 44 9.16 2.19 -2.16
CA ALA A 44 10.09 1.41 -1.36
C ALA A 44 11.25 2.24 -0.81
N ASN A 45 11.58 3.33 -1.50
CA ASN A 45 12.68 4.18 -1.11
C ASN A 45 12.24 5.43 -0.35
N ASP A 46 10.95 5.54 -0.07
CA ASP A 46 10.40 6.72 0.60
C ASP A 46 10.11 6.37 2.06
N PRO A 47 10.84 6.97 3.01
CA PRO A 47 10.62 6.66 4.43
C PRO A 47 9.26 7.14 4.93
N LEU A 48 8.57 7.98 4.19
CA LEU A 48 7.25 8.47 4.57
C LEU A 48 6.12 7.57 4.06
N VAL A 49 6.46 6.48 3.38
CA VAL A 49 5.46 5.57 2.84
C VAL A 49 5.72 4.16 3.37
N ARG A 50 4.65 3.53 3.82
CA ARG A 50 4.69 2.13 4.18
C ARG A 50 3.69 1.38 3.32
N ILE A 51 4.17 0.45 2.52
CA ILE A 51 3.28 -0.37 1.70
C ILE A 51 2.74 -1.49 2.57
N VAL A 52 1.44 -1.46 2.83
CA VAL A 52 0.76 -2.49 3.62
C VAL A 52 0.76 -3.81 2.87
N GLY A 53 0.52 -3.73 1.58
CA GLY A 53 0.53 -4.92 0.74
C GLY A 53 0.12 -4.59 -0.68
N VAL A 54 0.27 -5.59 -1.54
CA VAL A 54 -0.09 -5.53 -2.95
C VAL A 54 -1.03 -6.69 -3.25
N ALA A 55 -2.06 -6.44 -4.01
CA ALA A 55 -3.02 -7.47 -4.40
C ALA A 55 -3.05 -7.64 -5.91
N ASP A 56 -3.08 -8.88 -6.36
CA ASP A 56 -3.31 -9.20 -7.77
C ASP A 56 -3.90 -10.59 -7.87
N ILE A 57 -4.95 -10.74 -8.68
CA ILE A 57 -5.57 -12.04 -8.86
C ILE A 57 -4.72 -12.99 -9.70
N SER A 58 -3.76 -12.46 -10.44
CA SER A 58 -2.90 -13.26 -11.29
C SER A 58 -1.61 -13.65 -10.59
N ASP A 59 -1.29 -14.93 -10.60
CA ASP A 59 -0.01 -15.42 -10.07
C ASP A 59 1.16 -15.08 -11.00
N GLN A 60 0.84 -14.58 -12.19
CA GLN A 60 1.84 -14.24 -13.20
C GLN A 60 2.10 -12.75 -13.32
N ALA A 61 1.53 -11.95 -12.44
CA ALA A 61 1.70 -10.51 -12.51
C ALA A 61 3.19 -10.14 -12.36
N PRO A 62 3.69 -9.25 -13.22
CA PRO A 62 5.14 -8.97 -13.24
C PRO A 62 5.68 -8.35 -11.97
N GLY A 63 4.85 -7.66 -11.20
CA GLY A 63 5.33 -7.03 -9.97
C GLY A 63 5.43 -7.94 -8.76
N LEU A 64 4.97 -9.19 -8.87
CA LEU A 64 4.98 -10.09 -7.70
C LEU A 64 6.39 -10.44 -7.25
N GLY A 65 7.32 -10.58 -8.19
CA GLY A 65 8.70 -10.86 -7.84
C GLY A 65 9.34 -9.71 -7.07
N LEU A 66 9.06 -8.50 -7.50
CA LEU A 66 9.56 -7.32 -6.81
C LEU A 66 8.98 -7.23 -5.39
N ALA A 67 7.69 -7.48 -5.26
CA ALA A 67 7.05 -7.45 -3.95
C ALA A 67 7.74 -8.42 -2.99
N LYS A 68 8.06 -9.61 -3.46
CA LYS A 68 8.77 -10.59 -2.64
C LYS A 68 10.14 -10.08 -2.22
N ARG A 69 10.89 -9.51 -3.16
CA ARG A 69 12.24 -9.00 -2.85
C ARG A 69 12.19 -7.86 -1.84
N LEU A 70 11.12 -7.09 -1.86
CA LEU A 70 10.95 -5.94 -0.95
C LEU A 70 10.26 -6.35 0.36
N HIS A 71 9.96 -7.64 0.52
CA HIS A 71 9.24 -8.16 1.70
C HIS A 71 7.88 -7.52 1.87
N ILE A 72 7.22 -7.21 0.75
CA ILE A 72 5.88 -6.66 0.74
C ILE A 72 4.88 -7.81 0.69
N ARG A 73 3.85 -7.74 1.54
CA ARG A 73 2.81 -8.76 1.56
C ARG A 73 2.05 -8.78 0.24
N VAL A 74 1.78 -9.98 -0.26
CA VAL A 74 1.05 -10.19 -1.50
C VAL A 74 -0.18 -11.03 -1.22
N THR A 75 -1.31 -10.69 -1.82
CA THR A 75 -2.53 -11.50 -1.71
C THR A 75 -3.30 -11.43 -3.02
N ARG A 76 -4.16 -12.41 -3.24
CA ARG A 76 -5.07 -12.40 -4.38
C ARG A 76 -6.35 -11.64 -4.07
N ASN A 77 -6.62 -11.38 -2.79
CA ASN A 77 -7.85 -10.76 -2.35
C ASN A 77 -7.57 -9.38 -1.76
N TYR A 78 -7.80 -8.34 -2.58
CA TYR A 78 -7.51 -6.97 -2.15
C TYR A 78 -8.37 -6.54 -0.96
N ARG A 79 -9.56 -7.11 -0.82
CA ARG A 79 -10.43 -6.76 0.30
C ARG A 79 -9.81 -7.17 1.63
N GLN A 80 -9.05 -8.25 1.61
CA GLN A 80 -8.31 -8.70 2.78
C GLN A 80 -7.29 -7.66 3.23
N LEU A 81 -6.56 -7.10 2.28
CA LEU A 81 -5.57 -6.08 2.62
C LEU A 81 -6.18 -4.88 3.32
N LEU A 82 -7.39 -4.51 2.92
CA LEU A 82 -8.04 -3.34 3.47
C LEU A 82 -8.47 -3.56 4.93
N LYS A 83 -8.45 -4.80 5.39
CA LYS A 83 -8.84 -5.15 6.75
C LYS A 83 -7.66 -5.50 7.65
N MET A 84 -6.46 -5.48 7.12
CA MET A 84 -5.29 -5.99 7.84
C MET A 84 -4.56 -4.98 8.71
N GLY A 85 -5.01 -3.77 8.73
CA GLY A 85 -4.39 -2.75 9.55
C GLY A 85 -4.76 -1.37 9.05
N PRO A 86 -4.10 -0.34 9.56
CA PRO A 86 -4.40 1.02 9.12
C PRO A 86 -4.06 1.20 7.65
N VAL A 87 -4.98 1.81 6.92
CA VAL A 87 -4.80 2.14 5.50
C VAL A 87 -5.18 3.60 5.32
N ASP A 88 -4.26 4.39 4.83
CA ASP A 88 -4.49 5.80 4.56
C ASP A 88 -4.84 6.05 3.10
N LEU A 89 -4.24 5.28 2.21
CA LEU A 89 -4.37 5.49 0.77
C LEU A 89 -4.44 4.16 0.05
N VAL A 90 -5.40 4.03 -0.84
CA VAL A 90 -5.51 2.88 -1.74
C VAL A 90 -5.24 3.38 -3.15
N ILE A 91 -4.32 2.73 -3.85
CA ILE A 91 -4.05 3.05 -5.24
C ILE A 91 -4.44 1.86 -6.10
N ASP A 92 -5.44 2.06 -6.93
CA ASP A 92 -5.98 1.02 -7.80
C ASP A 92 -5.42 1.17 -9.21
N VAL A 93 -4.50 0.30 -9.57
CA VAL A 93 -3.94 0.22 -10.93
C VAL A 93 -4.27 -1.12 -11.58
N SER A 94 -5.35 -1.75 -11.10
CA SER A 94 -5.77 -3.06 -11.61
C SER A 94 -6.44 -2.99 -12.97
N GLY A 95 -7.04 -1.86 -13.30
CA GLY A 95 -7.82 -1.73 -14.51
C GLY A 95 -9.15 -2.50 -14.47
N ASN A 96 -9.56 -2.95 -13.29
CA ASN A 96 -10.78 -3.73 -13.11
C ASN A 96 -11.90 -2.83 -12.59
N PRO A 97 -12.99 -2.64 -13.36
CA PRO A 97 -14.10 -1.77 -12.92
C PRO A 97 -14.77 -2.21 -11.63
N GLU A 98 -14.80 -3.50 -11.37
CA GLU A 98 -15.36 -4.05 -10.14
C GLU A 98 -14.63 -3.52 -8.91
N VAL A 99 -13.32 -3.43 -9.00
CA VAL A 99 -12.51 -2.91 -7.92
C VAL A 99 -12.87 -1.45 -7.66
N GLY A 100 -12.99 -0.68 -8.73
CA GLY A 100 -13.37 0.73 -8.63
C GLY A 100 -14.70 0.92 -7.93
N GLU A 101 -15.68 0.09 -8.25
CA GLU A 101 -16.99 0.15 -7.61
C GLU A 101 -16.91 -0.12 -6.11
N TYR A 102 -16.20 -1.16 -5.75
CA TYR A 102 -16.04 -1.51 -4.34
C TYR A 102 -15.33 -0.39 -3.58
N LEU A 103 -14.36 0.23 -4.21
CA LEU A 103 -13.57 1.27 -3.55
C LEU A 103 -14.35 2.57 -3.32
N GLN A 104 -15.48 2.75 -3.99
CA GLN A 104 -16.34 3.89 -3.69
C GLN A 104 -16.84 3.83 -2.25
N ASP A 105 -17.16 2.63 -1.77
CA ASP A 105 -17.57 2.47 -0.37
C ASP A 105 -16.43 2.73 0.59
N ILE A 106 -15.23 2.31 0.22
CA ILE A 106 -14.04 2.55 1.02
C ILE A 106 -13.76 4.05 1.13
N ARG A 107 -13.95 4.77 0.03
CA ARG A 107 -13.78 6.23 0.02
C ARG A 107 -14.75 6.91 0.99
N ARG A 108 -15.97 6.41 1.07
CA ARG A 108 -16.98 6.94 2.00
C ARG A 108 -16.59 6.74 3.46
N MET A 109 -15.73 5.78 3.73
CA MET A 109 -15.25 5.50 5.08
C MET A 109 -14.05 6.36 5.47
N GLY A 110 -13.67 7.30 4.62
CA GLY A 110 -12.61 8.24 4.94
C GLY A 110 -11.22 7.85 4.43
N VAL A 111 -11.11 6.74 3.72
CA VAL A 111 -9.84 6.33 3.14
C VAL A 111 -9.68 7.00 1.77
N SER A 112 -8.52 7.56 1.52
CA SER A 112 -8.24 8.16 0.21
C SER A 112 -8.05 7.08 -0.82
N VAL A 113 -8.62 7.29 -2.00
CA VAL A 113 -8.53 6.31 -3.09
C VAL A 113 -8.11 7.02 -4.37
N ILE A 114 -7.09 6.51 -5.02
CA ILE A 114 -6.67 6.96 -6.35
C ILE A 114 -6.85 5.79 -7.28
N GLY A 115 -7.61 5.98 -8.36
CA GLY A 115 -7.86 4.88 -9.28
C GLY A 115 -8.15 5.37 -10.68
N GLY A 116 -8.37 4.43 -11.61
CA GLY A 116 -8.71 4.72 -12.98
C GLY A 116 -7.67 5.56 -13.69
N ALA A 117 -8.14 6.57 -14.41
CA ALA A 117 -7.26 7.43 -15.19
C ALA A 117 -6.26 8.19 -14.33
N SER A 118 -6.67 8.59 -13.13
CA SER A 118 -5.78 9.32 -12.22
C SER A 118 -4.59 8.48 -11.80
N ALA A 119 -4.83 7.22 -11.45
CA ALA A 119 -3.77 6.33 -11.05
C ALA A 119 -2.83 6.04 -12.22
N LYS A 120 -3.40 5.82 -13.39
CA LYS A 120 -2.61 5.57 -14.60
C LYS A 120 -1.71 6.76 -14.92
N PHE A 121 -2.28 7.95 -14.86
CA PHE A 121 -1.52 9.17 -15.12
C PHE A 121 -0.36 9.31 -14.13
N MET A 122 -0.63 9.02 -12.87
CA MET A 122 0.36 9.16 -11.82
C MET A 122 1.59 8.27 -12.05
N TRP A 123 1.38 6.97 -12.27
CA TRP A 123 2.52 6.09 -12.44
C TRP A 123 3.23 6.25 -13.78
N GLN A 124 2.53 6.77 -14.80
CA GLN A 124 3.17 7.04 -16.08
C GLN A 124 4.12 8.23 -16.04
N LEU A 125 3.93 9.13 -15.08
CA LEU A 125 4.81 10.28 -14.91
C LEU A 125 6.11 9.91 -14.20
N ILE A 126 6.14 8.76 -13.69
CA ILE A 126 7.30 8.28 -12.97
C ILE A 126 8.22 7.53 -13.93
#